data_f0e8c9256de4bd8ca5f25a8cc40935ea
#
_entry.id   f0e8c9256de4bd8ca5f25a8cc40935ea
#
_cell.length_a   1.000
_cell.length_b   1.000
_cell.length_c   1.000
_cell.angle_alpha   90.00
_cell.angle_beta   90.00
_cell.angle_gamma   90.00
#
_symmetry.space_group_name_H-M   'P 1'
#
loop_
_entity.id
_entity.type
_entity.pdbx_description
1 polymer ?
#
loop_
_entity_poly.entity_id
_entity_poly.type
_entity_poly.pdbx_seq_one_letter_code
_entity_poly.pdbx_strand_id
1 'polypeptide(L)'
;MKPLLYFVLLGLVTAAIGEWQFSVFLRNDLQNFTGSLFFNAFYLTGVYILTRVLLTTLRNRPRFILVYTGLFGLTGLMVEWFLIGNSPWGNPQASQPGMFAYWACMALVPLMFLLPNVSAQRFIIRYGLVYVLLVLLGQTMITSLEWRFAFHIWSVILGYLGLMLGIVYKRSTRWS
;
A
#
# COMPACT_ATOMS: atom_id res chain seq x y z
N MET A 1 5.11 -12.82 18.95
CA MET A 1 5.17 -13.37 17.58
C MET A 1 3.87 -13.16 16.78
N LYS A 2 2.68 -13.49 17.33
CA LYS A 2 1.40 -13.33 16.58
C LYS A 2 1.17 -11.95 15.93
N PRO A 3 1.38 -10.78 16.60
CA PRO A 3 1.11 -9.48 15.99
C PRO A 3 2.03 -9.15 14.79
N LEU A 4 3.30 -9.54 14.84
CA LEU A 4 4.24 -9.39 13.73
C LEU A 4 3.77 -10.22 12.52
N LEU A 5 3.44 -11.49 12.75
CA LEU A 5 2.99 -12.36 11.67
C LEU A 5 1.72 -11.81 10.99
N TYR A 6 0.74 -11.35 11.76
CA TYR A 6 -0.47 -10.73 11.20
C TYR A 6 -0.16 -9.46 10.42
N PHE A 7 0.74 -8.62 10.93
CA PHE A 7 1.14 -7.40 10.23
C PHE A 7 1.79 -7.71 8.89
N VAL A 8 2.75 -8.62 8.88
CA VAL A 8 3.46 -9.02 7.65
C VAL A 8 2.50 -9.69 6.67
N LEU A 9 1.64 -10.61 7.10
CA LEU A 9 0.67 -11.27 6.21
C LEU A 9 -0.31 -10.28 5.58
N LEU A 10 -0.87 -9.34 6.35
CA LEU A 10 -1.78 -8.32 5.81
C LEU A 10 -1.07 -7.36 4.85
N GLY A 11 0.16 -6.98 5.17
CA GLY A 11 0.99 -6.19 4.26
C GLY A 11 1.31 -6.94 2.96
N LEU A 12 1.63 -8.24 3.05
CA LEU A 12 1.87 -9.10 1.87
C LEU A 12 0.62 -9.29 1.01
N VAL A 13 -0.57 -9.41 1.62
CA VAL A 13 -1.83 -9.44 0.85
C VAL A 13 -2.01 -8.12 0.08
N THR A 14 -1.72 -6.98 0.73
CA THR A 14 -1.79 -5.67 0.08
C THR A 14 -0.75 -5.55 -1.06
N ALA A 15 0.48 -5.99 -0.79
CA ALA A 15 1.54 -6.04 -1.80
C ALA A 15 1.16 -6.94 -2.98
N ALA A 16 0.64 -8.13 -2.70
CA ALA A 16 0.27 -9.11 -3.73
C ALA A 16 -0.78 -8.56 -4.70
N ILE A 17 -1.73 -7.74 -4.24
CA ILE A 17 -2.73 -7.12 -5.12
C ILE A 17 -2.07 -6.17 -6.13
N GLY A 18 -1.17 -5.29 -5.67
CA GLY A 18 -0.45 -4.36 -6.54
C GLY A 18 0.56 -5.05 -7.45
N GLU A 19 1.35 -5.97 -6.90
CA GLU A 19 2.34 -6.73 -7.66
C GLU A 19 1.71 -7.67 -8.69
N TRP A 20 0.58 -8.29 -8.37
CA TRP A 20 -0.15 -9.11 -9.35
C TRP A 20 -0.56 -8.29 -10.57
N GLN A 21 -1.10 -7.08 -10.35
CA GLN A 21 -1.43 -6.18 -11.45
C GLN A 21 -0.20 -5.83 -12.28
N PHE A 22 0.88 -5.43 -11.64
CA PHE A 22 2.07 -4.93 -12.32
C PHE A 22 2.91 -6.05 -12.93
N SER A 23 3.26 -7.05 -12.15
CA SER A 23 4.19 -8.09 -12.58
C SER A 23 3.48 -9.12 -13.47
N VAL A 24 2.27 -9.57 -13.10
CA VAL A 24 1.60 -10.65 -13.83
C VAL A 24 0.74 -10.11 -14.98
N PHE A 25 -0.18 -9.16 -14.73
CA PHE A 25 -1.06 -8.68 -15.79
C PHE A 25 -0.38 -7.77 -16.84
N LEU A 26 0.56 -6.93 -16.42
CA LEU A 26 1.21 -5.99 -17.33
C LEU A 26 2.49 -6.55 -17.96
N ARG A 27 3.27 -7.31 -17.20
CA ARG A 27 4.59 -7.79 -17.64
C ARG A 27 4.66 -9.27 -17.95
N ASN A 28 3.67 -10.06 -17.52
CA ASN A 28 3.67 -11.52 -17.58
C ASN A 28 4.93 -12.14 -16.93
N ASP A 29 5.36 -11.58 -15.82
CA ASP A 29 6.59 -11.93 -15.10
C ASP A 29 6.26 -12.45 -13.70
N LEU A 30 6.04 -13.75 -13.60
CA LEU A 30 5.75 -14.45 -12.34
C LEU A 30 6.99 -14.51 -11.43
N GLN A 31 8.18 -14.51 -11.99
CA GLN A 31 9.43 -14.53 -11.22
C GLN A 31 9.61 -13.19 -10.47
N ASN A 32 9.36 -12.08 -11.15
CA ASN A 32 9.37 -10.76 -10.50
C ASN A 32 8.31 -10.67 -9.39
N PHE A 33 7.10 -11.18 -9.63
CA PHE A 33 6.04 -11.24 -8.63
C PHE A 33 6.49 -11.97 -7.34
N THR A 34 7.04 -13.17 -7.47
CA THR A 34 7.48 -13.97 -6.31
C THR A 34 8.67 -13.32 -5.60
N GLY A 35 9.65 -12.80 -6.34
CA GLY A 35 10.81 -12.08 -5.81
C GLY A 35 10.40 -10.83 -5.05
N SER A 36 9.46 -10.06 -5.58
CA SER A 36 8.93 -8.87 -4.94
C SER A 36 8.20 -9.19 -3.63
N LEU A 37 7.38 -10.23 -3.59
CA LEU A 37 6.73 -10.65 -2.34
C LEU A 37 7.74 -11.09 -1.27
N PHE A 38 8.79 -11.78 -1.66
CA PHE A 38 9.86 -12.17 -0.75
C PHE A 38 10.55 -10.94 -0.15
N PHE A 39 10.95 -9.98 -1.00
CA PHE A 39 11.52 -8.71 -0.55
C PHE A 39 10.58 -7.96 0.38
N ASN A 40 9.29 -7.87 0.02
CA ASN A 40 8.28 -7.17 0.80
C ASN A 40 8.08 -7.78 2.19
N ALA A 41 8.30 -9.09 2.38
CA ALA A 41 8.23 -9.71 3.71
C ALA A 41 9.31 -9.15 4.65
N PHE A 42 10.55 -8.97 4.17
CA PHE A 42 11.62 -8.34 4.95
C PHE A 42 11.35 -6.86 5.22
N TYR A 43 10.95 -6.13 4.18
CA TYR A 43 10.58 -4.72 4.32
C TYR A 43 9.50 -4.52 5.39
N LEU A 44 8.40 -5.28 5.31
CA LEU A 44 7.29 -5.21 6.26
C LEU A 44 7.69 -5.59 7.69
N THR A 45 8.67 -6.46 7.85
CA THR A 45 9.25 -6.76 9.18
C THR A 45 9.91 -5.52 9.77
N GLY A 46 10.71 -4.80 8.98
CA GLY A 46 11.29 -3.51 9.38
C GLY A 46 10.23 -2.45 9.67
N VAL A 47 9.22 -2.34 8.79
CA VAL A 47 8.05 -1.44 8.99
C VAL A 47 7.33 -1.74 10.29
N TYR A 48 7.12 -3.03 10.64
CA TYR A 48 6.50 -3.40 11.91
C TYR A 48 7.30 -2.93 13.13
N ILE A 49 8.62 -3.12 13.13
CA ILE A 49 9.48 -2.69 14.23
C ILE A 49 9.38 -1.17 14.42
N LEU A 50 9.52 -0.40 13.34
CA LEU A 50 9.36 1.06 13.38
C LEU A 50 7.95 1.47 13.80
N THR A 51 6.91 0.77 13.35
CA THR A 51 5.53 1.01 13.76
C THR A 51 5.37 0.88 15.26
N ARG A 52 5.97 -0.14 15.88
CA ARG A 52 5.92 -0.33 17.35
C ARG A 52 6.56 0.84 18.08
N VAL A 53 7.72 1.31 17.60
CA VAL A 53 8.40 2.50 18.17
C VAL A 53 7.55 3.75 18.00
N LEU A 54 7.00 4.00 16.81
CA LEU A 54 6.16 5.17 16.54
C LEU A 54 4.87 5.18 17.35
N LEU A 55 4.24 4.02 17.56
CA LEU A 55 3.04 3.91 18.38
C LEU A 55 3.29 4.25 19.86
N THR A 56 4.50 4.04 20.38
CA THR A 56 4.84 4.43 21.75
C THR A 56 5.07 5.95 21.87
N THR A 57 5.64 6.57 20.83
CA THR A 57 6.02 7.99 20.85
C THR A 57 4.91 8.93 20.37
N LEU A 58 4.10 8.52 19.39
CA LEU A 58 3.09 9.36 18.72
C LEU A 58 1.64 8.95 19.05
N ARG A 59 1.44 8.20 20.11
CA ARG A 59 0.14 7.68 20.54
C ARG A 59 -0.90 8.80 20.66
N ASN A 60 -2.03 8.66 19.97
CA ASN A 60 -3.23 9.52 20.04
C ASN A 60 -3.22 10.84 19.25
N ARG A 61 -2.32 11.09 18.32
CA ARG A 61 -2.39 12.31 17.51
C ARG A 61 -3.18 12.09 16.21
N PRO A 62 -4.15 12.96 15.85
CA PRO A 62 -4.89 12.86 14.58
C PRO A 62 -3.97 12.86 13.36
N ARG A 63 -2.85 13.56 13.45
CA ARG A 63 -1.82 13.66 12.40
C ARG A 63 -0.94 12.41 12.28
N PHE A 64 -1.03 11.47 13.22
CA PHE A 64 -0.17 10.27 13.20
C PHE A 64 -0.29 9.49 11.90
N ILE A 65 -1.50 9.26 11.38
CA ILE A 65 -1.70 8.49 10.13
C ILE A 65 -1.07 9.19 8.93
N LEU A 66 -1.20 10.52 8.83
CA LEU A 66 -0.59 11.29 7.75
C LEU A 66 0.93 11.22 7.81
N VAL A 67 1.50 11.42 9.00
CA VAL A 67 2.95 11.30 9.21
C VAL A 67 3.43 9.87 8.93
N TYR A 68 2.70 8.87 9.42
CA TYR A 68 3.01 7.46 9.23
C TYR A 68 3.04 7.07 7.76
N THR A 69 1.99 7.39 7.01
CA THR A 69 1.91 7.07 5.58
C THR A 69 2.92 7.86 4.75
N GLY A 70 3.15 9.13 5.11
CA GLY A 70 4.20 9.94 4.51
C GLY A 70 5.59 9.32 4.70
N LEU A 71 5.91 8.90 5.93
CA LEU A 71 7.18 8.26 6.25
C LEU A 71 7.39 6.98 5.43
N PHE A 72 6.41 6.06 5.44
CA PHE A 72 6.58 4.78 4.75
C PHE A 72 6.41 4.87 3.23
N GLY A 73 5.63 5.82 2.72
CA GLY A 73 5.62 6.13 1.29
C GLY A 73 6.98 6.66 0.80
N LEU A 74 7.61 7.57 1.57
CA LEU A 74 8.94 8.11 1.25
C LEU A 74 10.05 7.06 1.40
N THR A 75 10.03 6.25 2.47
CA THR A 75 11.00 5.15 2.60
C THR A 75 10.87 4.15 1.46
N GLY A 76 9.65 3.84 1.02
CA GLY A 76 9.43 3.00 -0.15
C GLY A 76 9.95 3.63 -1.43
N LEU A 77 9.77 4.93 -1.65
CA LEU A 77 10.41 5.64 -2.78
C LEU A 77 11.93 5.58 -2.73
N MET A 78 12.54 5.68 -1.55
CA MET A 78 13.99 5.51 -1.42
C MET A 78 14.44 4.09 -1.83
N VAL A 79 13.67 3.06 -1.46
CA VAL A 79 13.91 1.69 -1.94
C VAL A 79 13.83 1.62 -3.46
N GLU A 80 12.79 2.21 -4.07
CA GLU A 80 12.63 2.27 -5.53
C GLU A 80 13.80 2.97 -6.22
N TRP A 81 14.26 4.10 -5.66
CA TRP A 81 15.32 4.90 -6.26
C TRP A 81 16.70 4.28 -6.16
N PHE A 82 17.05 3.76 -4.99
CA PHE A 82 18.42 3.35 -4.68
C PHE A 82 18.67 1.85 -4.79
N LEU A 83 17.65 1.01 -4.64
CA LEU A 83 17.79 -0.44 -4.71
C LEU A 83 17.20 -1.03 -6.00
N ILE A 84 16.08 -0.48 -6.51
CA ILE A 84 15.37 -1.04 -7.67
C ILE A 84 15.73 -0.27 -8.96
N GLY A 85 16.17 0.99 -8.86
CA GLY A 85 16.58 1.79 -10.01
C GLY A 85 15.44 2.60 -10.66
N ASN A 86 14.28 2.70 -10.02
CA ASN A 86 13.11 3.46 -10.52
C ASN A 86 13.14 4.94 -10.12
N SER A 87 14.34 5.56 -10.08
CA SER A 87 14.46 6.98 -9.76
C SER A 87 13.94 7.88 -10.89
N PRO A 88 13.51 9.12 -10.58
CA PRO A 88 13.04 10.06 -11.62
C PRO A 88 14.11 10.40 -12.68
N TRP A 89 15.37 10.31 -12.29
CA TRP A 89 16.52 10.59 -13.18
C TRP A 89 17.01 9.33 -13.92
N GLY A 90 16.80 8.12 -13.37
CA GLY A 90 17.18 6.85 -14.00
C GLY A 90 16.08 6.23 -14.85
N ASN A 91 14.83 6.39 -14.42
CA ASN A 91 13.65 5.89 -15.11
C ASN A 91 12.51 6.93 -15.09
N PRO A 92 12.55 7.95 -15.96
CA PRO A 92 11.57 9.05 -15.93
C PRO A 92 10.14 8.60 -16.24
N GLN A 93 9.94 7.40 -16.79
CA GLN A 93 8.60 6.84 -17.04
C GLN A 93 7.99 6.20 -15.79
N ALA A 94 8.78 5.95 -14.75
CA ALA A 94 8.28 5.37 -13.51
C ALA A 94 7.38 6.36 -12.75
N SER A 95 6.17 5.93 -12.41
CA SER A 95 5.19 6.77 -11.72
C SER A 95 5.55 6.95 -10.24
N GLN A 96 6.21 8.05 -9.91
CA GLN A 96 6.59 8.36 -8.52
C GLN A 96 5.38 8.42 -7.58
N PRO A 97 4.25 9.08 -7.92
CA PRO A 97 3.04 9.05 -7.10
C PRO A 97 2.44 7.66 -6.93
N GLY A 98 2.46 6.82 -7.97
CA GLY A 98 1.98 5.44 -7.90
C GLY A 98 2.81 4.60 -6.95
N MET A 99 4.14 4.67 -7.04
CA MET A 99 5.05 3.97 -6.13
C MET A 99 4.87 4.44 -4.68
N PHE A 100 4.83 5.75 -4.44
CA PHE A 100 4.54 6.28 -3.11
C PHE A 100 3.24 5.72 -2.54
N ALA A 101 2.16 5.76 -3.31
CA ALA A 101 0.86 5.26 -2.90
C ALA A 101 0.89 3.75 -2.58
N TYR A 102 1.58 2.96 -3.38
CA TYR A 102 1.77 1.53 -3.18
C TYR A 102 2.45 1.23 -1.83
N TRP A 103 3.61 1.83 -1.59
CA TRP A 103 4.37 1.63 -0.35
C TRP A 103 3.63 2.12 0.89
N ALA A 104 2.95 3.25 0.78
CA ALA A 104 2.11 3.78 1.86
C ALA A 104 0.93 2.85 2.20
N CYS A 105 0.26 2.26 1.20
CA CYS A 105 -0.82 1.29 1.41
C CYS A 105 -0.33 0.03 2.11
N MET A 106 0.84 -0.50 1.72
CA MET A 106 1.42 -1.69 2.34
C MET A 106 1.67 -1.51 3.84
N ALA A 107 2.04 -0.32 4.28
CA ALA A 107 2.22 -0.01 5.70
C ALA A 107 0.90 0.32 6.40
N LEU A 108 0.01 1.08 5.74
CA LEU A 108 -1.22 1.60 6.32
C LEU A 108 -2.25 0.50 6.60
N VAL A 109 -2.46 -0.42 5.67
CA VAL A 109 -3.47 -1.48 5.82
C VAL A 109 -3.19 -2.33 7.07
N PRO A 110 -2.01 -2.94 7.25
CA PRO A 110 -1.73 -3.71 8.46
C PRO A 110 -1.72 -2.87 9.75
N LEU A 111 -1.31 -1.58 9.69
CA LEU A 111 -1.41 -0.68 10.85
C LEU A 111 -2.84 -0.60 11.37
N MET A 112 -3.82 -0.50 10.48
CA MET A 112 -5.22 -0.35 10.88
C MET A 112 -5.77 -1.58 11.61
N PHE A 113 -5.20 -2.76 11.37
CA PHE A 113 -5.54 -3.98 12.08
C PHE A 113 -4.81 -4.14 13.43
N LEU A 114 -3.70 -3.42 13.62
CA LEU A 114 -3.04 -3.33 14.94
C LEU A 114 -3.76 -2.36 15.90
N LEU A 115 -4.49 -1.38 15.35
CA LEU A 115 -5.24 -0.42 16.16
C LEU A 115 -6.60 -1.02 16.56
N PRO A 116 -7.06 -0.81 17.82
CA PRO A 116 -8.32 -1.35 18.31
C PRO A 116 -9.53 -0.54 17.75
N ASN A 117 -9.64 -0.41 16.45
CA ASN A 117 -10.72 0.33 15.79
C ASN A 117 -11.48 -0.55 14.80
N VAL A 118 -12.49 -1.27 15.29
CA VAL A 118 -13.31 -2.20 14.51
C VAL A 118 -14.00 -1.51 13.32
N SER A 119 -14.38 -0.24 13.44
CA SER A 119 -15.03 0.49 12.33
C SER A 119 -14.06 0.78 11.19
N ALA A 120 -12.80 1.12 11.51
CA ALA A 120 -11.76 1.32 10.50
C ALA A 120 -11.41 -0.01 9.81
N GLN A 121 -11.32 -1.10 10.56
CA GLN A 121 -11.07 -2.44 10.01
C GLN A 121 -12.20 -2.87 9.05
N ARG A 122 -13.46 -2.73 9.45
CA ARG A 122 -14.61 -3.02 8.58
C ARG A 122 -14.64 -2.15 7.32
N PHE A 123 -14.27 -0.87 7.46
CA PHE A 123 -14.16 0.02 6.31
C PHE A 123 -13.09 -0.49 5.33
N ILE A 124 -11.90 -0.82 5.81
CA ILE A 124 -10.79 -1.31 4.96
C ILE A 124 -11.17 -2.61 4.25
N ILE A 125 -11.82 -3.56 4.95
CA ILE A 125 -12.26 -4.81 4.33
C ILE A 125 -13.27 -4.53 3.21
N ARG A 126 -14.31 -3.74 3.47
CA ARG A 126 -15.33 -3.41 2.47
C ARG A 126 -14.76 -2.64 1.28
N TYR A 127 -13.96 -1.63 1.58
CA TYR A 127 -13.29 -0.83 0.57
C TYR A 127 -12.33 -1.68 -0.27
N GLY A 128 -11.52 -2.51 0.38
CA GLY A 128 -10.59 -3.41 -0.29
C GLY A 128 -11.28 -4.41 -1.21
N LEU A 129 -12.41 -5.00 -0.78
CA LEU A 129 -13.18 -5.91 -1.64
C LEU A 129 -13.72 -5.20 -2.89
N VAL A 130 -14.32 -4.02 -2.73
CA VAL A 130 -14.81 -3.22 -3.87
C VAL A 130 -13.66 -2.80 -4.77
N TYR A 131 -12.56 -2.36 -4.18
CA TYR A 131 -11.36 -1.96 -4.92
C TYR A 131 -10.81 -3.12 -5.76
N VAL A 132 -10.61 -4.31 -5.17
CA VAL A 132 -10.12 -5.50 -5.90
C VAL A 132 -11.04 -5.88 -7.04
N LEU A 133 -12.37 -5.87 -6.81
CA LEU A 133 -13.33 -6.14 -7.86
C LEU A 133 -13.23 -5.15 -9.02
N LEU A 134 -13.18 -3.84 -8.73
CA LEU A 134 -13.04 -2.80 -9.76
C LEU A 134 -11.73 -2.93 -10.55
N VAL A 135 -10.65 -3.27 -9.84
CA VAL A 135 -9.35 -3.49 -10.45
C VAL A 135 -9.37 -4.70 -11.38
N LEU A 136 -9.92 -5.83 -10.94
CA LEU A 136 -10.02 -7.04 -11.78
C LEU A 136 -10.89 -6.78 -13.01
N LEU A 137 -12.05 -6.16 -12.85
CA LEU A 137 -12.93 -5.78 -13.97
C LEU A 137 -12.22 -4.83 -14.95
N GLY A 138 -11.58 -3.78 -14.45
CA GLY A 138 -10.85 -2.83 -15.31
C GLY A 138 -9.72 -3.50 -16.09
N GLN A 139 -8.94 -4.37 -15.44
CA GLN A 139 -7.85 -5.10 -16.11
C GLN A 139 -8.36 -6.06 -17.20
N THR A 140 -9.50 -6.68 -16.99
CA THR A 140 -10.08 -7.60 -17.99
C THR A 140 -10.76 -6.88 -19.15
N MET A 141 -11.35 -5.69 -18.90
CA MET A 141 -12.07 -4.92 -19.93
C MET A 141 -11.14 -4.09 -20.81
N ILE A 142 -9.98 -3.67 -20.30
CA ILE A 142 -9.03 -2.84 -21.05
C ILE A 142 -8.13 -3.76 -21.89
N THR A 143 -8.15 -3.60 -23.21
CA THR A 143 -7.38 -4.44 -24.15
C THR A 143 -5.99 -3.85 -24.46
N SER A 144 -5.88 -2.50 -24.54
CA SER A 144 -4.61 -1.82 -24.81
C SER A 144 -3.66 -1.88 -23.62
N LEU A 145 -2.39 -2.25 -23.87
CA LEU A 145 -1.37 -2.34 -22.82
C LEU A 145 -1.09 -0.97 -22.17
N GLU A 146 -1.06 0.10 -22.97
CA GLU A 146 -0.85 1.46 -22.49
C GLU A 146 -1.96 1.89 -21.52
N TRP A 147 -3.23 1.64 -21.89
CA TRP A 147 -4.36 1.94 -21.02
C TRP A 147 -4.42 1.06 -19.77
N ARG A 148 -3.98 -0.20 -19.85
CA ARG A 148 -3.82 -1.07 -18.67
C ARG A 148 -2.78 -0.50 -17.70
N PHE A 149 -1.66 0.00 -18.24
CA PHE A 149 -0.61 0.61 -17.43
C PHE A 149 -1.09 1.90 -16.76
N ALA A 150 -1.73 2.78 -17.50
CA ALA A 150 -2.34 4.00 -16.95
C ALA A 150 -3.40 3.67 -15.88
N PHE A 151 -4.26 2.69 -16.14
CA PHE A 151 -5.26 2.22 -15.21
C PHE A 151 -4.65 1.66 -13.92
N HIS A 152 -3.57 0.89 -14.02
CA HIS A 152 -2.83 0.40 -12.85
C HIS A 152 -2.35 1.55 -11.98
N ILE A 153 -1.63 2.53 -12.54
CA ILE A 153 -1.12 3.68 -11.80
C ILE A 153 -2.26 4.42 -11.09
N TRP A 154 -3.31 4.77 -11.83
CA TRP A 154 -4.44 5.51 -11.28
C TRP A 154 -5.21 4.70 -10.24
N SER A 155 -5.38 3.40 -10.44
CA SER A 155 -6.06 2.55 -9.46
C SER A 155 -5.31 2.51 -8.13
N VAL A 156 -3.99 2.42 -8.13
CA VAL A 156 -3.16 2.45 -6.92
C VAL A 156 -3.28 3.79 -6.20
N ILE A 157 -3.18 4.91 -6.94
CA ILE A 157 -3.31 6.26 -6.38
C ILE A 157 -4.70 6.47 -5.78
N LEU A 158 -5.77 6.14 -6.52
CA LEU A 158 -7.14 6.27 -6.05
C LEU A 158 -7.43 5.33 -4.88
N GLY A 159 -6.86 4.10 -4.90
CA GLY A 159 -6.91 3.17 -3.80
C GLY A 159 -6.35 3.77 -2.51
N TYR A 160 -5.17 4.37 -2.59
CA TYR A 160 -4.54 5.06 -1.46
C TYR A 160 -5.36 6.26 -0.97
N LEU A 161 -5.77 7.14 -1.87
CA LEU A 161 -6.55 8.33 -1.52
C LEU A 161 -7.89 7.96 -0.86
N GLY A 162 -8.59 6.96 -1.39
CA GLY A 162 -9.84 6.47 -0.81
C GLY A 162 -9.66 5.88 0.58
N LEU A 163 -8.59 5.11 0.81
CA LEU A 163 -8.23 4.62 2.15
C LEU A 163 -7.98 5.76 3.12
N MET A 164 -7.15 6.73 2.73
CA MET A 164 -6.79 7.88 3.56
C MET A 164 -8.02 8.72 3.92
N LEU A 165 -8.83 9.08 2.94
CA LEU A 165 -10.06 9.85 3.17
C LEU A 165 -11.03 9.11 4.09
N GLY A 166 -11.25 7.82 3.88
CA GLY A 166 -12.13 7.02 4.72
C GLY A 166 -11.65 6.91 6.16
N ILE A 167 -10.35 6.76 6.37
CA ILE A 167 -9.76 6.66 7.71
C ILE A 167 -9.81 8.01 8.43
N VAL A 168 -9.43 9.09 7.75
CA VAL A 168 -9.46 10.45 8.33
C VAL A 168 -10.90 10.85 8.66
N TYR A 169 -11.84 10.65 7.75
CA TYR A 169 -13.26 10.96 7.96
C TYR A 169 -13.84 10.21 9.17
N LYS A 170 -13.61 8.89 9.27
CA LYS A 170 -14.11 8.09 10.40
C LYS A 170 -13.45 8.41 11.73
N ARG A 171 -12.26 9.01 11.74
CA ARG A 171 -11.63 9.51 12.96
C ARG A 171 -12.22 10.85 13.39
N SER A 172 -12.49 11.76 12.46
CA SER A 172 -13.04 13.08 12.78
C SER A 172 -14.42 13.01 13.45
N THR A 173 -15.23 12.02 13.09
CA THR A 173 -16.59 11.83 13.63
C THR A 173 -16.65 11.20 15.04
N ARG A 174 -15.52 10.79 15.62
CA ARG A 174 -15.47 10.14 16.95
C ARG A 174 -14.77 10.97 18.02
N TRP A 175 -14.31 12.17 17.69
CA TRP A 175 -13.63 13.07 18.62
C TRP A 175 -14.51 14.26 19.03
N SER A 176 -15.75 14.29 18.58
CA SER A 176 -16.84 15.14 19.08
C SER A 176 -17.72 14.34 20.04
#